data_ff8051ef05a549e5ab7a7c01ad96cc72
#
_entry.id   ff8051ef05a549e5ab7a7c01ad96cc72
#
_cell.length_a   1.000
_cell.length_b   1.000
_cell.length_c   1.000
_cell.angle_alpha   90.00
_cell.angle_beta   90.00
_cell.angle_gamma   90.00
#
_symmetry.space_group_name_H-M   'P 1'
#
loop_
_entity.id
_entity.type
_entity.pdbx_description
1 polymer ?
#
loop_
_entity_poly.entity_id
_entity_poly.type
_entity_poly.pdbx_seq_one_letter_code
_entity_poly.pdbx_strand_id
1 'polypeptide(L)'
;QYYNGLGYPTVSVATTGGGGQTACSLTAYDALGREESLYLPVPTGSTLDYVSPSSIISSAAGFYGDEYAYSRNHHDALDRVTSVELPGAEWRSADRRNCTSYSANTDNEVLHYEAHVGTNSLVKPKDTSFEYYPAGTLAKVTSTDADGKTAECFTDMLGNTILQRVRMTTGNLDTYFVYDEIGQLRFVLSPTYQKNGKKAISAYEYRYDYRGRVVKKILPGCEYIQYWYDKADKLICMQDGMMREQGLYRFTVYDCLGRVAIQGLCSDCDRK
;
A
#
# COMPACT_ATOMS: atom_id res chain seq x y z
N GLN A 1 3.72 -3.33 -27.78
CA GLN A 1 3.98 -1.96 -27.26
C GLN A 1 4.83 -1.21 -28.26
N TYR A 2 4.51 0.08 -28.49
CA TYR A 2 5.24 0.98 -29.38
C TYR A 2 5.78 2.16 -28.55
N TYR A 3 6.97 2.62 -28.94
CA TYR A 3 7.72 3.62 -28.18
C TYR A 3 7.90 4.91 -29.01
N ASN A 4 8.04 6.04 -28.34
CA ASN A 4 8.42 7.30 -28.98
C ASN A 4 9.94 7.35 -29.23
N GLY A 5 10.40 8.45 -29.85
CA GLY A 5 11.83 8.66 -30.12
C GLY A 5 12.74 8.77 -28.91
N LEU A 6 12.18 8.91 -27.71
CA LEU A 6 12.88 8.96 -26.42
C LEU A 6 12.85 7.62 -25.68
N GLY A 7 12.22 6.57 -26.27
CA GLY A 7 12.11 5.25 -25.65
C GLY A 7 10.96 5.12 -24.64
N TYR A 8 10.04 6.06 -24.56
CA TYR A 8 8.85 5.96 -23.70
C TYR A 8 7.73 5.21 -24.40
N PRO A 9 7.00 4.28 -23.72
CA PRO A 9 5.90 3.54 -24.29
C PRO A 9 4.72 4.48 -24.56
N THR A 10 4.30 4.62 -25.82
CA THR A 10 3.19 5.52 -26.21
C THR A 10 1.92 4.75 -26.55
N VAL A 11 2.01 3.75 -27.40
CA VAL A 11 0.85 2.97 -27.82
C VAL A 11 0.99 1.54 -27.34
N SER A 12 -0.02 1.07 -26.64
CA SER A 12 -0.12 -0.33 -26.20
C SER A 12 -1.27 -1.01 -26.94
N VAL A 13 -0.99 -2.12 -27.60
CA VAL A 13 -2.01 -2.94 -28.26
C VAL A 13 -2.00 -4.32 -27.61
N ALA A 14 -3.16 -4.77 -27.14
CA ALA A 14 -3.32 -6.05 -26.47
C ALA A 14 -4.55 -6.79 -27.01
N THR A 15 -4.48 -8.13 -27.02
CA THR A 15 -5.65 -8.97 -27.31
C THR A 15 -6.57 -9.00 -26.11
N THR A 16 -7.86 -8.75 -26.33
CA THR A 16 -8.89 -8.94 -25.30
C THR A 16 -9.26 -10.42 -25.25
N GLY A 17 -9.28 -11.01 -24.06
CA GLY A 17 -9.57 -12.43 -23.89
C GLY A 17 -10.93 -12.82 -24.45
N GLY A 18 -10.97 -13.86 -25.30
CA GLY A 18 -12.20 -14.54 -25.69
C GLY A 18 -12.77 -14.25 -27.09
N GLY A 19 -11.95 -13.78 -28.07
CA GLY A 19 -12.50 -13.64 -29.43
C GLY A 19 -11.56 -13.07 -30.49
N GLY A 20 -10.27 -12.94 -30.19
CA GLY A 20 -9.30 -12.40 -31.17
C GLY A 20 -9.46 -10.90 -31.47
N GLN A 21 -10.26 -10.18 -30.67
CA GLN A 21 -10.33 -8.72 -30.76
C GLN A 21 -9.13 -8.10 -30.06
N THR A 22 -8.64 -7.00 -30.60
CA THR A 22 -7.55 -6.23 -30.02
C THR A 22 -8.08 -4.87 -29.53
N ALA A 23 -7.49 -4.37 -28.45
CA ALA A 23 -7.70 -3.05 -27.95
C ALA A 23 -6.37 -2.28 -27.88
N CYS A 24 -6.39 -1.01 -28.19
CA CYS A 24 -5.23 -0.14 -28.04
C CYS A 24 -5.52 0.97 -27.03
N SER A 25 -4.48 1.37 -26.29
CA SER A 25 -4.46 2.54 -25.42
C SER A 25 -3.28 3.44 -25.78
N LEU A 26 -3.40 4.72 -25.46
CA LEU A 26 -2.38 5.72 -25.73
C LEU A 26 -1.96 6.38 -24.41
N THR A 27 -0.65 6.46 -24.17
CA THR A 27 -0.04 7.32 -23.15
C THR A 27 0.59 8.52 -23.86
N ALA A 28 0.11 9.71 -23.55
CA ALA A 28 0.66 10.97 -24.04
C ALA A 28 1.54 11.59 -22.96
N TYR A 29 2.63 12.20 -23.42
CA TYR A 29 3.64 12.83 -22.56
C TYR A 29 3.66 14.35 -22.78
N ASP A 30 3.96 15.09 -21.73
CA ASP A 30 4.18 16.53 -21.81
C ASP A 30 5.57 16.87 -22.42
N ALA A 31 5.85 18.16 -22.54
CA ALA A 31 7.12 18.63 -23.10
C ALA A 31 8.37 18.24 -22.26
N LEU A 32 8.20 17.84 -21.01
CA LEU A 32 9.27 17.39 -20.11
C LEU A 32 9.40 15.85 -20.09
N GLY A 33 8.56 15.13 -20.85
CA GLY A 33 8.57 13.68 -20.90
C GLY A 33 7.83 12.99 -19.76
N ARG A 34 6.95 13.70 -19.03
CA ARG A 34 6.11 13.13 -17.97
C ARG A 34 4.78 12.67 -18.54
N GLU A 35 4.22 11.58 -18.01
CA GLU A 35 2.91 11.08 -18.42
C GLU A 35 1.82 12.10 -18.12
N GLU A 36 1.28 12.72 -19.18
CA GLU A 36 0.24 13.73 -19.06
C GLU A 36 -1.16 13.11 -19.19
N SER A 37 -1.39 12.30 -20.23
CA SER A 37 -2.73 11.77 -20.51
C SER A 37 -2.68 10.29 -20.86
N LEU A 38 -3.58 9.51 -20.25
CA LEU A 38 -3.78 8.08 -20.54
C LEU A 38 -5.18 7.88 -21.10
N TYR A 39 -5.26 7.55 -22.40
CA TYR A 39 -6.52 7.31 -23.09
C TYR A 39 -7.08 5.92 -22.77
N LEU A 40 -8.39 5.86 -22.61
CA LEU A 40 -9.10 4.60 -22.38
C LEU A 40 -8.91 3.65 -23.57
N PRO A 41 -8.87 2.32 -23.34
CA PRO A 41 -8.69 1.35 -24.40
C PRO A 41 -9.81 1.37 -25.42
N VAL A 42 -9.48 1.40 -26.71
CA VAL A 42 -10.45 1.34 -27.81
C VAL A 42 -10.25 0.08 -28.64
N PRO A 43 -11.32 -0.57 -29.14
CA PRO A 43 -11.18 -1.72 -30.01
C PRO A 43 -10.60 -1.29 -31.36
N THR A 44 -9.63 -2.08 -31.89
CA THR A 44 -8.91 -1.81 -33.14
C THR A 44 -9.01 -2.90 -34.17
N GLY A 45 -9.89 -3.88 -33.97
CA GLY A 45 -10.04 -5.03 -34.88
C GLY A 45 -9.33 -6.28 -34.37
N SER A 46 -8.78 -7.09 -35.28
CA SER A 46 -8.18 -8.38 -34.93
C SER A 46 -6.65 -8.46 -35.12
N THR A 47 -6.00 -7.35 -35.46
CA THR A 47 -4.55 -7.27 -35.68
C THR A 47 -3.84 -6.50 -34.59
N LEU A 48 -2.57 -6.90 -34.32
CA LEU A 48 -1.70 -6.21 -33.34
C LEU A 48 -0.86 -5.09 -33.99
N ASP A 49 -1.35 -4.51 -35.08
CA ASP A 49 -0.63 -3.50 -35.84
C ASP A 49 -0.58 -2.14 -35.10
N TYR A 50 0.37 -1.33 -35.49
CA TYR A 50 0.51 0.02 -34.98
C TYR A 50 -0.70 0.88 -35.39
N VAL A 51 -1.25 1.57 -34.40
CA VAL A 51 -2.29 2.57 -34.59
C VAL A 51 -1.73 3.95 -34.23
N SER A 52 -1.95 4.93 -35.10
CA SER A 52 -1.43 6.29 -34.83
C SER A 52 -2.09 6.95 -33.61
N PRO A 53 -1.37 7.74 -32.82
CA PRO A 53 -1.94 8.46 -31.68
C PRO A 53 -3.20 9.25 -32.01
N SER A 54 -3.21 9.97 -33.14
CA SER A 54 -4.36 10.73 -33.60
C SER A 54 -5.60 9.87 -33.86
N SER A 55 -5.39 8.67 -34.43
CA SER A 55 -6.49 7.71 -34.65
C SER A 55 -7.04 7.18 -33.35
N ILE A 56 -6.18 6.89 -32.35
CA ILE A 56 -6.63 6.43 -31.03
C ILE A 56 -7.47 7.51 -30.32
N ILE A 57 -7.02 8.77 -30.36
CA ILE A 57 -7.74 9.93 -29.76
C ILE A 57 -9.14 10.06 -30.39
N SER A 58 -9.21 10.07 -31.72
CA SER A 58 -10.49 10.18 -32.43
C SER A 58 -11.41 8.98 -32.16
N SER A 59 -10.84 7.78 -32.15
CA SER A 59 -11.57 6.54 -31.88
C SER A 59 -12.07 6.48 -30.44
N ALA A 60 -11.30 6.96 -29.47
CA ALA A 60 -11.70 7.01 -28.07
C ALA A 60 -12.92 7.93 -27.89
N ALA A 61 -12.84 9.16 -28.40
CA ALA A 61 -13.95 10.09 -28.34
C ALA A 61 -15.24 9.52 -28.98
N GLY A 62 -15.11 8.89 -30.16
CA GLY A 62 -16.24 8.28 -30.85
C GLY A 62 -16.80 7.03 -30.15
N PHE A 63 -15.94 6.14 -29.66
CA PHE A 63 -16.35 4.90 -29.01
C PHE A 63 -17.04 5.13 -27.66
N TYR A 64 -16.51 6.05 -26.85
CA TYR A 64 -17.09 6.37 -25.54
C TYR A 64 -18.17 7.46 -25.61
N GLY A 65 -18.30 8.14 -26.76
CA GLY A 65 -19.22 9.27 -26.90
C GLY A 65 -18.85 10.49 -26.04
N ASP A 66 -17.57 10.60 -25.68
CA ASP A 66 -17.05 11.61 -24.76
C ASP A 66 -15.64 12.04 -25.20
N GLU A 67 -15.44 13.33 -25.39
CA GLU A 67 -14.15 13.90 -25.76
C GLU A 67 -13.07 13.73 -24.65
N TYR A 68 -13.51 13.54 -23.40
CA TYR A 68 -12.64 13.28 -22.24
C TYR A 68 -12.49 11.79 -21.93
N ALA A 69 -12.42 10.94 -22.94
CA ALA A 69 -12.16 9.50 -22.78
C ALA A 69 -10.71 9.22 -22.37
N TYR A 70 -10.15 10.00 -21.43
CA TYR A 70 -8.79 9.87 -20.89
C TYR A 70 -8.68 10.43 -19.48
N SER A 71 -7.77 9.88 -18.67
CA SER A 71 -7.32 10.53 -17.44
C SER A 71 -6.18 11.51 -17.73
N ARG A 72 -6.06 12.57 -16.93
CA ARG A 72 -5.00 13.57 -17.06
C ARG A 72 -4.29 13.79 -15.74
N ASN A 73 -2.97 13.69 -15.77
CA ASN A 73 -2.10 13.93 -14.62
C ASN A 73 -1.62 15.39 -14.64
N HIS A 74 -1.63 16.01 -13.47
CA HIS A 74 -0.97 17.29 -13.22
C HIS A 74 0.21 17.07 -12.28
N HIS A 75 1.35 17.71 -12.58
CA HIS A 75 2.59 17.56 -11.84
C HIS A 75 3.02 18.88 -11.20
N ASP A 76 3.72 18.76 -10.07
CA ASP A 76 4.44 19.90 -9.48
C ASP A 76 5.84 20.06 -10.10
N ALA A 77 6.59 21.04 -9.57
CA ALA A 77 7.96 21.34 -10.03
C ALA A 77 8.98 20.23 -9.67
N LEU A 78 8.61 19.27 -8.80
CA LEU A 78 9.42 18.11 -8.41
C LEU A 78 8.98 16.83 -9.12
N ASP A 79 8.22 16.94 -10.22
CA ASP A 79 7.68 15.83 -11.02
C ASP A 79 6.72 14.88 -10.27
N ARG A 80 6.18 15.31 -9.12
CA ARG A 80 5.20 14.53 -8.38
C ARG A 80 3.79 14.82 -8.90
N VAL A 81 2.97 13.77 -9.06
CA VAL A 81 1.56 13.93 -9.44
C VAL A 81 0.80 14.61 -8.30
N THR A 82 0.22 15.76 -8.57
CA THR A 82 -0.59 16.56 -7.62
C THR A 82 -2.07 16.40 -7.81
N SER A 83 -2.53 16.12 -9.04
CA SER A 83 -3.92 15.73 -9.27
C SER A 83 -4.07 14.87 -10.52
N VAL A 84 -5.13 14.06 -10.50
CA VAL A 84 -5.52 13.20 -11.62
C VAL A 84 -6.98 13.51 -11.94
N GLU A 85 -7.23 14.06 -13.12
CA GLU A 85 -8.56 14.21 -13.69
C GLU A 85 -9.03 12.86 -14.21
N LEU A 86 -10.23 12.45 -13.82
CA LEU A 86 -10.81 11.19 -14.25
C LEU A 86 -11.41 11.30 -15.67
N PRO A 87 -11.51 10.16 -16.40
CA PRO A 87 -12.19 10.15 -17.70
C PRO A 87 -13.67 10.50 -17.55
N GLY A 88 -14.19 11.29 -18.49
CA GLY A 88 -15.62 11.63 -18.57
C GLY A 88 -15.92 13.10 -18.33
N ALA A 89 -16.78 13.66 -19.18
CA ALA A 89 -17.19 15.06 -19.14
C ALA A 89 -17.90 15.43 -17.83
N GLU A 90 -18.65 14.51 -17.24
CA GLU A 90 -19.34 14.72 -15.97
C GLU A 90 -18.36 14.97 -14.81
N TRP A 91 -17.26 14.22 -14.72
CA TRP A 91 -16.23 14.41 -13.72
C TRP A 91 -15.53 15.77 -13.87
N ARG A 92 -15.23 16.16 -15.12
CA ARG A 92 -14.56 17.42 -15.42
C ARG A 92 -15.46 18.63 -15.18
N SER A 93 -16.74 18.58 -15.59
CA SER A 93 -17.69 19.66 -15.35
C SER A 93 -17.96 19.90 -13.86
N ALA A 94 -17.91 18.85 -13.04
CA ALA A 94 -18.07 18.92 -11.61
C ALA A 94 -16.76 19.22 -10.85
N ASP A 95 -15.64 19.42 -11.55
CA ASP A 95 -14.28 19.61 -11.01
C ASP A 95 -13.87 18.50 -10.02
N ARG A 96 -14.35 17.26 -10.26
CA ARG A 96 -14.06 16.09 -9.43
C ARG A 96 -12.79 15.42 -9.92
N ARG A 97 -11.78 15.42 -9.08
CA ARG A 97 -10.46 14.83 -9.37
C ARG A 97 -9.86 14.20 -8.13
N ASN A 98 -8.96 13.27 -8.33
CA ASN A 98 -8.11 12.79 -7.25
C ASN A 98 -6.98 13.80 -7.04
N CYS A 99 -6.80 14.27 -5.81
CA CYS A 99 -5.76 15.24 -5.47
C CYS A 99 -4.77 14.65 -4.47
N THR A 100 -3.49 14.97 -4.65
CA THR A 100 -2.43 14.60 -3.71
C THR A 100 -1.63 15.84 -3.36
N SER A 101 -1.50 16.14 -2.07
CA SER A 101 -0.66 17.23 -1.58
C SER A 101 0.43 16.70 -0.68
N TYR A 102 1.58 17.36 -0.72
CA TYR A 102 2.80 17.00 0.01
C TYR A 102 3.16 18.14 0.95
N SER A 103 3.33 17.83 2.23
CA SER A 103 3.65 18.78 3.28
C SER A 103 4.44 18.09 4.39
N ALA A 104 4.65 18.75 5.51
CA ALA A 104 5.15 18.15 6.73
C ALA A 104 4.07 18.18 7.80
N ASN A 105 4.28 17.41 8.90
CA ASN A 105 3.41 17.47 10.07
C ASN A 105 3.51 18.83 10.76
N THR A 106 2.42 19.22 11.41
CA THR A 106 2.32 20.42 12.24
C THR A 106 2.48 20.07 13.73
N ASP A 107 2.55 21.08 14.58
CA ASP A 107 2.61 20.89 16.03
C ASP A 107 1.36 20.16 16.55
N ASN A 108 1.56 19.24 17.49
CA ASN A 108 0.50 18.47 18.15
C ASN A 108 -0.38 17.66 17.19
N GLU A 109 0.11 17.33 16.00
CA GLU A 109 -0.68 16.63 14.99
C GLU A 109 -0.59 15.11 15.08
N VAL A 110 0.60 14.57 15.41
CA VAL A 110 0.91 13.14 15.41
C VAL A 110 1.47 12.73 16.76
N LEU A 111 0.79 11.83 17.47
CA LEU A 111 1.24 11.28 18.75
C LEU A 111 2.52 10.45 18.57
N HIS A 112 3.44 10.57 19.52
CA HIS A 112 4.69 9.83 19.50
C HIS A 112 4.61 8.60 20.41
N TYR A 113 4.55 7.40 19.80
CA TYR A 113 4.63 6.12 20.48
C TYR A 113 6.04 5.54 20.33
N GLU A 114 6.54 4.86 21.35
CA GLU A 114 7.82 4.17 21.30
C GLU A 114 7.68 2.68 21.64
N ALA A 115 8.61 1.88 21.16
CA ALA A 115 8.76 0.48 21.51
C ALA A 115 10.25 0.17 21.64
N HIS A 116 10.62 -0.64 22.66
CA HIS A 116 12.01 -0.99 22.91
C HIS A 116 12.30 -2.45 22.59
N VAL A 117 13.49 -2.70 22.04
CA VAL A 117 14.02 -4.04 21.83
C VAL A 117 14.10 -4.78 23.17
N GLY A 118 13.58 -6.00 23.23
CA GLY A 118 13.69 -6.87 24.39
C GLY A 118 12.58 -6.76 25.44
N THR A 119 11.96 -5.60 25.64
CA THR A 119 10.90 -5.45 26.66
C THR A 119 9.51 -5.82 26.16
N ASN A 120 9.29 -5.80 24.82
CA ASN A 120 7.98 -5.97 24.17
C ASN A 120 6.90 -5.05 24.76
N SER A 121 7.31 -3.92 25.31
CA SER A 121 6.43 -2.91 25.88
C SER A 121 6.16 -1.78 24.89
N LEU A 122 4.91 -1.32 24.87
CA LEU A 122 4.50 -0.11 24.17
C LEU A 122 4.59 1.04 25.16
N VAL A 123 5.39 2.06 24.83
CA VAL A 123 5.48 3.31 25.58
C VAL A 123 4.43 4.27 25.03
N LYS A 124 3.58 4.79 25.90
CA LYS A 124 2.51 5.72 25.51
C LYS A 124 3.07 7.13 25.32
N PRO A 125 2.44 7.99 24.49
CA PRO A 125 2.94 9.32 24.18
C PRO A 125 3.29 10.19 25.41
N LYS A 126 2.52 10.10 26.48
CA LYS A 126 2.76 10.84 27.73
C LYS A 126 3.99 10.38 28.53
N ASP A 127 4.47 9.17 28.24
CA ASP A 127 5.60 8.55 28.92
C ASP A 127 6.88 8.57 28.06
N THR A 128 6.80 9.13 26.84
CA THR A 128 7.94 9.32 25.92
C THR A 128 8.60 10.69 26.14
N SER A 129 9.76 10.91 25.50
CA SER A 129 10.46 12.20 25.55
C SER A 129 9.62 13.35 24.96
N PHE A 130 8.72 13.05 24.04
CA PHE A 130 7.83 14.00 23.38
C PHE A 130 6.44 13.37 23.27
N GLU A 131 5.40 14.04 23.71
CA GLU A 131 4.03 13.54 23.55
C GLU A 131 3.62 13.48 22.06
N TYR A 132 4.14 14.41 21.27
CA TYR A 132 3.88 14.53 19.83
C TYR A 132 5.19 14.61 19.06
N TYR A 133 5.19 14.15 17.82
CA TYR A 133 6.28 14.42 16.90
C TYR A 133 6.44 15.93 16.68
N PRO A 134 7.66 16.48 16.77
CA PRO A 134 7.92 17.90 16.49
C PRO A 134 7.47 18.27 15.06
N ALA A 135 7.00 19.50 14.88
CA ALA A 135 6.62 19.99 13.57
C ALA A 135 7.76 19.87 12.54
N GLY A 136 7.44 19.50 11.33
CA GLY A 136 8.40 19.37 10.23
C GLY A 136 9.28 18.11 10.25
N THR A 137 9.08 17.17 11.19
CA THR A 137 9.89 15.95 11.30
C THR A 137 9.33 14.76 10.53
N LEU A 138 8.05 14.80 10.17
CA LEU A 138 7.40 13.77 9.37
C LEU A 138 6.96 14.34 8.02
N ALA A 139 7.23 13.60 6.94
CA ALA A 139 6.64 13.88 5.63
C ALA A 139 5.15 13.49 5.66
N LYS A 140 4.30 14.37 5.19
CA LYS A 140 2.84 14.19 5.13
C LYS A 140 2.37 14.17 3.69
N VAL A 141 1.72 13.10 3.30
CA VAL A 141 1.02 12.98 2.02
C VAL A 141 -0.47 12.96 2.29
N THR A 142 -1.21 13.91 1.72
CA THR A 142 -2.66 13.97 1.83
C THR A 142 -3.27 13.64 0.47
N SER A 143 -4.07 12.58 0.40
CA SER A 143 -4.79 12.16 -0.79
C SER A 143 -6.28 12.39 -0.60
N THR A 144 -6.91 13.08 -1.55
CA THR A 144 -8.35 13.30 -1.58
C THR A 144 -8.90 12.69 -2.86
N ASP A 145 -9.88 11.80 -2.74
CA ASP A 145 -10.53 11.19 -3.91
C ASP A 145 -11.55 12.15 -4.55
N ALA A 146 -12.07 11.75 -5.71
CA ALA A 146 -13.04 12.52 -6.46
C ALA A 146 -14.39 12.73 -5.72
N ASP A 147 -14.66 11.94 -4.68
CA ASP A 147 -15.82 12.08 -3.79
C ASP A 147 -15.53 12.95 -2.56
N GLY A 148 -14.32 13.50 -2.45
CA GLY A 148 -13.89 14.37 -1.36
C GLY A 148 -13.46 13.63 -0.09
N LYS A 149 -13.30 12.31 -0.12
CA LYS A 149 -12.77 11.56 1.02
C LYS A 149 -11.26 11.75 1.10
N THR A 150 -10.77 12.04 2.29
CA THR A 150 -9.37 12.39 2.51
C THR A 150 -8.68 11.36 3.40
N ALA A 151 -7.52 10.91 2.94
CA ALA A 151 -6.58 10.08 3.70
C ALA A 151 -5.23 10.78 3.82
N GLU A 152 -4.59 10.66 4.97
CA GLU A 152 -3.27 11.23 5.25
C GLU A 152 -2.31 10.12 5.67
N CYS A 153 -1.11 10.15 5.13
CA CYS A 153 -0.02 9.26 5.49
C CYS A 153 1.16 10.08 5.99
N PHE A 154 1.66 9.75 7.18
CA PHE A 154 2.80 10.39 7.79
C PHE A 154 3.97 9.41 7.84
N THR A 155 5.11 9.82 7.33
CA THR A 155 6.30 8.98 7.16
C THR A 155 7.50 9.67 7.78
N ASP A 156 8.33 8.92 8.49
CA ASP A 156 9.58 9.43 9.06
C ASP A 156 10.70 9.57 8.01
N MET A 157 11.86 10.07 8.43
CA MET A 157 13.03 10.25 7.55
C MET A 157 13.64 8.93 7.06
N LEU A 158 13.32 7.80 7.71
CA LEU A 158 13.78 6.45 7.30
C LEU A 158 12.83 5.79 6.30
N GLY A 159 11.68 6.44 5.98
CA GLY A 159 10.65 5.91 5.11
C GLY A 159 9.61 5.04 5.83
N ASN A 160 9.64 4.97 7.15
CA ASN A 160 8.64 4.22 7.91
C ASN A 160 7.34 5.00 8.00
N THR A 161 6.23 4.36 7.70
CA THR A 161 4.90 4.94 7.95
C THR A 161 4.62 4.96 9.45
N ILE A 162 4.41 6.14 10.02
CA ILE A 162 4.13 6.34 11.46
C ILE A 162 2.63 6.39 11.72
N LEU A 163 1.88 7.09 10.86
CA LEU A 163 0.45 7.25 11.00
C LEU A 163 -0.23 7.18 9.63
N GLN A 164 -1.32 6.41 9.57
CA GLN A 164 -2.33 6.51 8.51
C GLN A 164 -3.62 7.02 9.12
N ARG A 165 -4.12 8.12 8.60
CA ARG A 165 -5.34 8.79 9.05
C ARG A 165 -6.36 8.84 7.93
N VAL A 166 -7.58 8.39 8.21
CA VAL A 166 -8.72 8.62 7.32
C VAL A 166 -9.61 9.68 7.97
N ARG A 167 -9.86 10.77 7.25
CA ARG A 167 -10.73 11.83 7.72
C ARG A 167 -12.18 11.48 7.45
N MET A 168 -13.01 11.56 8.50
CA MET A 168 -14.45 11.36 8.41
C MET A 168 -15.17 12.58 9.01
N THR A 169 -16.43 12.76 8.65
CA THR A 169 -17.28 13.84 9.23
C THR A 169 -17.43 13.75 10.75
N THR A 170 -17.31 12.53 11.30
CA THR A 170 -17.43 12.25 12.74
C THR A 170 -16.11 12.26 13.50
N GLY A 171 -14.99 12.56 12.84
CA GLY A 171 -13.65 12.56 13.43
C GLY A 171 -12.65 11.72 12.63
N ASN A 172 -11.43 11.63 13.10
CA ASN A 172 -10.36 10.91 12.41
C ASN A 172 -10.31 9.43 12.83
N LEU A 173 -9.96 8.58 11.89
CA LEU A 173 -9.61 7.18 12.11
C LEU A 173 -8.10 7.04 11.95
N ASP A 174 -7.39 6.98 13.07
CA ASP A 174 -5.94 6.97 13.15
C ASP A 174 -5.42 5.55 13.39
N THR A 175 -4.56 5.06 12.51
CA THR A 175 -3.80 3.82 12.67
C THR A 175 -2.32 4.17 12.82
N TYR A 176 -1.75 3.90 13.99
CA TYR A 176 -0.34 4.15 14.28
C TYR A 176 0.49 2.88 14.08
N PHE A 177 1.68 3.07 13.52
CA PHE A 177 2.71 2.06 13.35
C PHE A 177 3.88 2.42 14.25
N VAL A 178 4.24 1.53 15.16
CA VAL A 178 5.27 1.78 16.17
C VAL A 178 6.44 0.85 15.92
N TYR A 179 7.60 1.46 15.72
CA TYR A 179 8.85 0.76 15.44
C TYR A 179 9.76 0.80 16.68
N ASP A 180 10.67 -0.16 16.79
CA ASP A 180 11.73 -0.13 17.78
C ASP A 180 12.97 0.62 17.26
N GLU A 181 13.99 0.71 18.11
CA GLU A 181 15.22 1.46 17.85
C GLU A 181 16.03 0.93 16.65
N ILE A 182 15.77 -0.31 16.24
CA ILE A 182 16.40 -0.93 15.05
C ILE A 182 15.48 -0.96 13.82
N GLY A 183 14.35 -0.26 13.87
CA GLY A 183 13.42 -0.10 12.76
C GLY A 183 12.48 -1.29 12.51
N GLN A 184 12.30 -2.20 13.48
CA GLN A 184 11.33 -3.29 13.35
C GLN A 184 9.94 -2.82 13.80
N LEU A 185 8.92 -3.13 13.01
CA LEU A 185 7.51 -2.84 13.34
C LEU A 185 7.06 -3.69 14.54
N ARG A 186 6.87 -3.08 15.69
CA ARG A 186 6.49 -3.77 16.94
C ARG A 186 4.99 -3.78 17.18
N PHE A 187 4.32 -2.67 16.88
CA PHE A 187 2.87 -2.55 17.08
C PHE A 187 2.19 -1.86 15.92
N VAL A 188 0.96 -2.30 15.62
CA VAL A 188 0.01 -1.53 14.82
C VAL A 188 -1.20 -1.26 15.70
N LEU A 189 -1.44 0.02 16.00
CA LEU A 189 -2.49 0.49 16.88
C LEU A 189 -3.68 0.94 16.04
N SER A 190 -4.78 0.21 16.10
CA SER A 190 -5.98 0.52 15.32
C SER A 190 -6.69 1.78 15.82
N PRO A 191 -7.63 2.36 15.06
CA PRO A 191 -8.46 3.47 15.51
C PRO A 191 -9.24 3.15 16.80
N THR A 192 -9.58 1.90 17.02
CA THR A 192 -10.25 1.44 18.25
C THR A 192 -9.32 1.56 19.47
N TYR A 193 -8.00 1.35 19.27
CA TYR A 193 -7.02 1.55 20.34
C TYR A 193 -6.99 3.00 20.82
N GLN A 194 -7.09 3.98 19.91
CA GLN A 194 -7.11 5.40 20.26
C GLN A 194 -8.31 5.75 21.16
N LYS A 195 -9.41 5.01 21.05
CA LYS A 195 -10.62 5.22 21.85
C LYS A 195 -10.58 4.54 23.21
N ASN A 196 -10.03 3.32 23.29
CA ASN A 196 -10.16 2.47 24.48
C ASN A 196 -8.85 2.16 25.21
N GLY A 197 -7.69 2.39 24.58
CA GLY A 197 -6.36 2.07 25.13
C GLY A 197 -6.10 0.60 25.42
N LYS A 198 -6.96 -0.32 24.95
CA LYS A 198 -6.87 -1.76 25.26
C LYS A 198 -6.08 -2.50 24.21
N LYS A 199 -4.77 -2.69 24.46
CA LYS A 199 -3.84 -3.36 23.54
C LYS A 199 -4.33 -4.75 23.10
N ALA A 200 -4.82 -5.56 24.02
CA ALA A 200 -5.22 -6.94 23.76
C ALA A 200 -6.28 -7.13 22.68
N ILE A 201 -7.19 -6.16 22.51
CA ILE A 201 -8.33 -6.25 21.59
C ILE A 201 -8.28 -5.27 20.44
N SER A 202 -7.25 -4.39 20.38
CA SER A 202 -7.21 -3.32 19.39
C SER A 202 -5.81 -2.98 18.86
N ALA A 203 -4.81 -3.80 19.18
CA ALA A 203 -3.46 -3.65 18.66
C ALA A 203 -2.92 -4.97 18.11
N TYR A 204 -2.17 -4.89 17.01
CA TYR A 204 -1.30 -5.97 16.56
C TYR A 204 0.05 -5.82 17.25
N GLU A 205 0.67 -6.95 17.67
CA GLU A 205 2.01 -6.97 18.24
C GLU A 205 2.87 -7.98 17.49
N TYR A 206 4.10 -7.59 17.16
CA TYR A 206 5.09 -8.44 16.51
C TYR A 206 6.31 -8.63 17.42
N ARG A 207 6.81 -9.86 17.51
CA ARG A 207 8.04 -10.19 18.21
C ARG A 207 9.02 -10.84 17.25
N TYR A 208 10.27 -10.47 17.39
CA TYR A 208 11.33 -10.90 16.51
C TYR A 208 12.39 -11.68 17.26
N ASP A 209 13.11 -12.52 16.56
CA ASP A 209 14.34 -13.11 17.05
C ASP A 209 15.55 -12.19 16.77
N TYR A 210 16.74 -12.65 17.18
CA TYR A 210 17.99 -11.91 16.98
C TYR A 210 18.40 -11.74 15.50
N ARG A 211 17.76 -12.48 14.58
CA ARG A 211 17.96 -12.34 13.14
C ARG A 211 16.94 -11.42 12.48
N GLY A 212 16.02 -10.82 13.22
CA GLY A 212 14.97 -9.96 12.71
C GLY A 212 13.78 -10.71 12.08
N ARG A 213 13.63 -12.03 12.34
CA ARG A 213 12.49 -12.82 11.83
C ARG A 213 11.35 -12.77 12.84
N VAL A 214 10.12 -12.64 12.35
CA VAL A 214 8.91 -12.64 13.20
C VAL A 214 8.72 -14.02 13.82
N VAL A 215 8.91 -14.16 15.12
CA VAL A 215 8.69 -15.43 15.85
C VAL A 215 7.32 -15.50 16.53
N LYS A 216 6.68 -14.35 16.75
CA LYS A 216 5.34 -14.30 17.34
C LYS A 216 4.56 -13.10 16.79
N LYS A 217 3.30 -13.35 16.40
CA LYS A 217 2.35 -12.33 15.99
C LYS A 217 1.10 -12.44 16.86
N ILE A 218 0.72 -11.36 17.53
CA ILE A 218 -0.48 -11.26 18.35
C ILE A 218 -1.49 -10.42 17.57
N LEU A 219 -2.68 -10.97 17.35
CA LEU A 219 -3.78 -10.32 16.65
C LEU A 219 -4.77 -9.73 17.67
N PRO A 220 -5.47 -8.63 17.34
CA PRO A 220 -6.49 -8.07 18.22
C PRO A 220 -7.58 -9.09 18.54
N GLY A 221 -7.81 -9.33 19.83
CA GLY A 221 -8.87 -10.22 20.31
C GLY A 221 -8.66 -11.72 20.02
N CYS A 222 -7.48 -12.10 19.54
CA CYS A 222 -7.16 -13.49 19.20
C CYS A 222 -5.94 -13.99 19.99
N GLU A 223 -5.83 -15.32 20.05
CA GLU A 223 -4.60 -15.96 20.48
C GLU A 223 -3.46 -15.70 19.50
N TYR A 224 -2.24 -15.76 20.00
CA TYR A 224 -1.05 -15.49 19.19
C TYR A 224 -0.75 -16.60 18.18
N ILE A 225 -0.09 -16.23 17.07
CA ILE A 225 0.53 -17.13 16.11
C ILE A 225 2.02 -17.19 16.43
N GLN A 226 2.59 -18.39 16.47
CA GLN A 226 4.02 -18.62 16.68
C GLN A 226 4.64 -19.24 15.43
N TYR A 227 5.89 -18.85 15.14
CA TYR A 227 6.63 -19.24 13.96
C TYR A 227 7.99 -19.81 14.36
N TRP A 228 8.45 -20.85 13.66
CA TRP A 228 9.76 -21.47 13.84
C TRP A 228 10.47 -21.57 12.49
N TYR A 229 11.74 -21.27 12.51
CA TYR A 229 12.57 -21.21 11.32
C TYR A 229 13.75 -22.18 11.44
N ASP A 230 14.23 -22.67 10.31
CA ASP A 230 15.47 -23.42 10.22
C ASP A 230 16.69 -22.49 10.22
N LYS A 231 17.88 -23.11 10.10
CA LYS A 231 19.16 -22.37 10.01
C LYS A 231 19.32 -21.57 8.72
N ALA A 232 18.54 -21.88 7.69
CA ALA A 232 18.52 -21.21 6.40
C ALA A 232 17.41 -20.14 6.30
N ASP A 233 16.83 -19.72 7.43
CA ASP A 233 15.78 -18.71 7.59
C ASP A 233 14.44 -19.06 6.92
N LYS A 234 14.19 -20.36 6.64
CA LYS A 234 12.93 -20.83 6.09
C LYS A 234 11.96 -21.18 7.22
N LEU A 235 10.69 -20.78 7.02
CA LEU A 235 9.60 -21.11 7.96
C LEU A 235 9.26 -22.59 7.89
N ILE A 236 9.67 -23.37 8.88
CA ILE A 236 9.45 -24.82 8.93
C ILE A 236 8.21 -25.22 9.72
N CYS A 237 7.77 -24.38 10.66
CA CYS A 237 6.63 -24.70 11.50
C CYS A 237 5.89 -23.43 11.93
N MET A 238 4.56 -23.50 12.04
CA MET A 238 3.75 -22.47 12.65
C MET A 238 2.59 -23.07 13.46
N GLN A 239 2.11 -22.31 14.43
CA GLN A 239 0.96 -22.68 15.27
C GLN A 239 0.13 -21.43 15.57
N ASP A 240 -1.14 -21.44 15.24
CA ASP A 240 -2.13 -20.45 15.67
C ASP A 240 -2.91 -20.91 16.92
N GLY A 241 -3.87 -20.11 17.38
CA GLY A 241 -4.67 -20.40 18.57
C GLY A 241 -5.49 -21.70 18.44
N MET A 242 -6.17 -21.89 17.31
CA MET A 242 -6.97 -23.11 17.08
C MET A 242 -6.11 -24.36 16.99
N MET A 243 -4.97 -24.28 16.31
CA MET A 243 -4.02 -25.38 16.24
C MET A 243 -3.46 -25.71 17.65
N ARG A 244 -3.26 -24.71 18.50
CA ARG A 244 -2.77 -24.91 19.87
C ARG A 244 -3.79 -25.65 20.74
N GLU A 245 -5.09 -25.31 20.63
CA GLU A 245 -6.16 -26.03 21.30
C GLU A 245 -6.25 -27.51 20.87
N GLN A 246 -5.98 -27.78 19.60
CA GLN A 246 -6.00 -29.12 19.01
C GLN A 246 -4.66 -29.88 19.17
N GLY A 247 -3.63 -29.27 19.71
CA GLY A 247 -2.27 -29.85 19.78
C GLY A 247 -1.63 -30.05 18.41
N LEU A 248 -2.03 -29.25 17.39
CA LEU A 248 -1.56 -29.37 16.02
C LEU A 248 -0.57 -28.24 15.67
N TYR A 249 0.28 -28.54 14.69
CA TYR A 249 1.21 -27.60 14.08
C TYR A 249 1.10 -27.72 12.56
N ARG A 250 1.29 -26.60 11.84
CA ARG A 250 1.48 -26.63 10.40
C ARG A 250 2.97 -26.68 10.10
N PHE A 251 3.41 -27.72 9.39
CA PHE A 251 4.79 -27.84 8.97
C PHE A 251 4.96 -27.55 7.47
N THR A 252 6.16 -27.14 7.08
CA THR A 252 6.57 -26.93 5.70
C THR A 252 7.96 -27.54 5.49
N VAL A 253 8.08 -28.40 4.49
CA VAL A 253 9.35 -29.00 4.06
C VAL A 253 9.74 -28.39 2.73
N TYR A 254 11.02 -28.08 2.57
CA TYR A 254 11.56 -27.49 1.37
C TYR A 254 12.51 -28.46 0.65
N ASP A 255 12.57 -28.36 -0.68
CA ASP A 255 13.56 -29.07 -1.45
C ASP A 255 14.95 -28.39 -1.40
N CYS A 256 15.96 -28.98 -2.03
CA CYS A 256 17.32 -28.46 -2.05
C CYS A 256 17.45 -27.09 -2.76
N LEU A 257 16.45 -26.71 -3.59
CA LEU A 257 16.37 -25.41 -4.27
C LEU A 257 15.57 -24.38 -3.46
N GLY A 258 15.04 -24.76 -2.29
CA GLY A 258 14.27 -23.87 -1.45
C GLY A 258 12.79 -23.71 -1.81
N ARG A 259 12.27 -24.57 -2.68
CA ARG A 259 10.85 -24.60 -3.05
C ARG A 259 10.08 -25.48 -2.04
N VAL A 260 8.84 -25.11 -1.75
CA VAL A 260 7.97 -25.92 -0.90
C VAL A 260 7.71 -27.26 -1.56
N ALA A 261 8.14 -28.35 -0.91
CA ALA A 261 7.92 -29.71 -1.36
C ALA A 261 6.69 -30.34 -0.70
N ILE A 262 6.50 -30.14 0.62
CA ILE A 262 5.39 -30.71 1.38
C ILE A 262 4.91 -29.69 2.40
N GLN A 263 3.59 -29.58 2.55
CA GLN A 263 2.95 -28.88 3.67
C GLN A 263 1.87 -29.78 4.27
N GLY A 264 1.69 -29.70 5.58
CA GLY A 264 0.67 -30.46 6.26
C GLY A 264 0.49 -30.07 7.72
N LEU A 265 -0.32 -30.83 8.43
CA LEU A 265 -0.51 -30.73 9.88
C LEU A 265 0.14 -31.93 10.57
N CYS A 266 0.72 -31.72 11.75
CA CYS A 266 1.28 -32.75 12.61
C CYS A 266 0.98 -32.45 14.06
N SER A 267 0.96 -33.48 14.91
CA SER A 267 0.78 -33.35 16.37
C SER A 267 2.07 -33.04 17.11
N ASP A 268 3.22 -33.24 16.46
CA ASP A 268 4.53 -32.91 17.00
C ASP A 268 5.38 -32.27 15.93
N CYS A 269 5.99 -31.12 16.24
CA CYS A 269 6.93 -30.44 15.37
C CYS A 269 8.32 -30.63 15.98
N ASP A 270 9.02 -31.68 15.55
CA ASP A 270 10.38 -32.00 16.04
C ASP A 270 11.30 -30.80 15.71
N ARG A 271 11.74 -30.10 16.76
CA ARG A 271 12.47 -28.82 16.71
C ARG A 271 13.98 -28.99 16.55
N LYS A 272 14.44 -30.20 16.14
CA LYS A 272 15.87 -30.48 16.00
C LYS A 272 16.48 -29.94 14.74
#